data_9f5bb2f902d6af7ff0f94670bb6516bc
#
_entry.id   9f5bb2f902d6af7ff0f94670bb6516bc
#
_cell.length_a   1.000
_cell.length_b   1.000
_cell.length_c   1.000
_cell.angle_alpha   90.00
_cell.angle_beta   90.00
_cell.angle_gamma   90.00
#
_symmetry.space_group_name_H-M   'P 1'
#
loop_
_entity.id
_entity.type
_entity.pdbx_description
1 polymer ?
#
loop_
_entity_poly.entity_id
_entity_poly.type
_entity_poly.pdbx_seq_one_letter_code
_entity_poly.pdbx_strand_id
1 'polypeptide(L)'
;MVVKYQWPIVSKSEINIVNKVLKSNKLNYWTGHKCLEFENKFSEYFGLKHTISLANGSVALDIAIKCLELKKDSEIIVTPRSYISSVTSVLNNNLKPVFADIDLNSQNIEADNIKKKIT
;
A
#
# COMPACT_ATOMS: atom_id res chain seq x y z
N MET A 1 11.22 -18.86 -27.48
CA MET A 1 12.14 -17.93 -26.80
C MET A 1 11.64 -17.77 -25.36
N VAL A 2 12.31 -18.39 -24.39
CA VAL A 2 11.91 -18.27 -22.97
C VAL A 2 12.48 -16.97 -22.45
N VAL A 3 11.64 -15.98 -22.23
CA VAL A 3 12.05 -14.74 -21.56
C VAL A 3 12.30 -15.05 -20.09
N LYS A 4 13.56 -15.15 -19.70
CA LYS A 4 13.93 -15.25 -18.28
C LYS A 4 13.71 -13.89 -17.63
N TYR A 5 12.55 -13.69 -17.02
CA TYR A 5 12.34 -12.55 -16.12
C TYR A 5 13.15 -12.78 -14.84
N GLN A 6 14.23 -12.03 -14.68
CA GLN A 6 14.92 -11.94 -13.39
C GLN A 6 14.28 -10.82 -12.58
N TRP A 7 13.58 -11.19 -11.54
CA TRP A 7 13.04 -10.22 -10.58
C TRP A 7 13.40 -10.71 -9.16
N PRO A 8 13.88 -9.85 -8.28
CA PRO A 8 14.16 -8.42 -8.47
C PRO A 8 15.45 -8.15 -9.28
N ILE A 9 15.47 -7.08 -10.06
CA ILE A 9 16.67 -6.58 -10.73
C ILE A 9 17.15 -5.36 -9.98
N VAL A 10 18.38 -5.39 -9.47
CA VAL A 10 19.00 -4.27 -8.78
C VAL A 10 20.12 -3.71 -9.65
N SER A 11 20.03 -2.43 -9.99
CA SER A 11 21.02 -1.73 -10.80
C SER A 11 22.26 -1.32 -9.99
N LYS A 12 23.36 -1.07 -10.67
CA LYS A 12 24.58 -0.53 -10.02
C LYS A 12 24.33 0.82 -9.36
N SER A 13 23.45 1.65 -9.91
CA SER A 13 23.08 2.96 -9.33
C SER A 13 22.36 2.80 -8.01
N GLU A 14 21.42 1.84 -7.91
CA GLU A 14 20.71 1.54 -6.67
C GLU A 14 21.65 1.03 -5.58
N ILE A 15 22.56 0.11 -5.94
CA ILE A 15 23.60 -0.37 -5.01
C ILE A 15 24.45 0.79 -4.49
N ASN A 16 24.87 1.70 -5.39
CA ASN A 16 25.69 2.84 -5.01
C ASN A 16 24.96 3.81 -4.07
N ILE A 17 23.66 4.05 -4.29
CA ILE A 17 22.85 4.91 -3.42
C ILE A 17 22.71 4.28 -2.03
N VAL A 18 22.38 2.98 -1.96
CA VAL A 18 22.28 2.25 -0.69
C VAL A 18 23.63 2.28 0.06
N ASN A 19 24.74 2.02 -0.62
CA ASN A 19 26.07 2.10 -0.02
C ASN A 19 26.40 3.50 0.53
N LYS A 20 25.99 4.58 -0.14
CA LYS A 20 26.17 5.94 0.37
C LYS A 20 25.39 6.17 1.66
N VAL A 21 24.13 5.67 1.72
CA VAL A 21 23.31 5.77 2.93
C VAL A 21 23.94 5.00 4.09
N LEU A 22 24.35 3.74 3.86
CA LEU A 22 25.01 2.93 4.88
C LEU A 22 26.28 3.58 5.42
N LYS A 23 27.14 4.10 4.54
CA LYS A 23 28.40 4.79 4.92
C LYS A 23 28.16 6.11 5.67
N SER A 24 26.99 6.72 5.52
CA SER A 24 26.67 7.97 6.22
C SER A 24 26.35 7.79 7.70
N ASN A 25 26.07 6.56 8.15
CA ASN A 25 25.56 6.23 9.48
C ASN A 25 24.24 6.93 9.86
N LYS A 26 23.55 7.54 8.88
CA LYS A 26 22.24 8.22 9.06
C LYS A 26 21.12 7.34 8.50
N LEU A 27 20.84 6.23 9.18
CA LEU A 27 20.01 5.14 8.65
C LEU A 27 18.53 5.25 9.01
N ASN A 28 18.19 5.95 10.08
CA ASN A 28 16.80 6.05 10.52
C ASN A 28 16.15 7.36 10.06
N TYR A 29 14.83 7.43 10.17
CA TYR A 29 14.04 8.60 9.75
C TYR A 29 14.47 9.90 10.45
N TRP A 30 14.88 9.82 11.72
CA TRP A 30 15.21 11.00 12.54
C TRP A 30 16.56 11.63 12.18
N THR A 31 17.52 10.83 11.76
CA THR A 31 18.88 11.30 11.46
C THR A 31 19.18 11.33 9.96
N GLY A 32 18.45 10.56 9.17
CA GLY A 32 18.54 10.52 7.71
C GLY A 32 17.56 11.48 7.04
N HIS A 33 17.78 11.73 5.76
CA HIS A 33 16.90 12.60 4.97
C HIS A 33 16.23 11.88 3.79
N LYS A 34 16.54 10.58 3.57
CA LYS A 34 16.09 9.87 2.38
C LYS A 34 14.58 9.61 2.34
N CYS A 35 13.98 9.33 3.50
CA CYS A 35 12.52 9.21 3.58
C CYS A 35 11.83 10.54 3.27
N LEU A 36 12.32 11.64 3.85
CA LEU A 36 11.78 12.98 3.59
C LEU A 36 11.97 13.41 2.13
N GLU A 37 13.14 13.14 1.52
CA GLU A 37 13.37 13.36 0.10
C GLU A 37 12.38 12.57 -0.77
N PHE A 38 12.11 11.32 -0.40
CA PHE A 38 11.14 10.47 -1.10
C PHE A 38 9.73 11.03 -0.98
N GLU A 39 9.29 11.38 0.22
CA GLU A 39 7.98 11.96 0.49
C GLU A 39 7.76 13.24 -0.31
N ASN A 40 8.73 14.14 -0.33
CA ASN A 40 8.66 15.39 -1.09
C ASN A 40 8.54 15.15 -2.60
N LYS A 41 9.39 14.27 -3.15
CA LYS A 41 9.36 13.92 -4.59
C LYS A 41 8.05 13.22 -4.97
N PHE A 42 7.53 12.38 -4.11
CA PHE A 42 6.26 11.71 -4.35
C PHE A 42 5.08 12.70 -4.32
N SER A 43 5.09 13.61 -3.34
CA SER A 43 4.12 14.72 -3.28
C SER A 43 4.15 15.57 -4.54
N GLU A 44 5.34 15.97 -4.99
CA GLU A 44 5.54 16.78 -6.19
C GLU A 44 5.06 16.05 -7.45
N TYR A 45 5.45 14.78 -7.61
CA TYR A 45 5.10 13.97 -8.79
C TYR A 45 3.59 13.76 -8.95
N PHE A 46 2.87 13.55 -7.85
CA PHE A 46 1.43 13.29 -7.86
C PHE A 46 0.57 14.54 -7.56
N GLY A 47 1.19 15.71 -7.33
CA GLY A 47 0.45 16.93 -6.97
C GLY A 47 -0.25 16.84 -5.62
N LEU A 48 0.30 16.08 -4.67
CA LEU A 48 -0.26 15.87 -3.34
C LEU A 48 0.26 16.92 -2.36
N LYS A 49 -0.58 17.35 -1.43
CA LYS A 49 -0.18 18.29 -0.39
C LYS A 49 0.71 17.66 0.68
N HIS A 50 0.45 16.39 1.03
CA HIS A 50 1.17 15.65 2.06
C HIS A 50 1.39 14.21 1.63
N THR A 51 2.53 13.67 1.98
CA THR A 51 2.90 12.27 1.77
C THR A 51 3.66 11.77 2.99
N ILE A 52 3.37 10.57 3.41
CA ILE A 52 4.04 9.91 4.54
C ILE A 52 4.50 8.53 4.07
N SER A 53 5.78 8.25 4.22
CA SER A 53 6.35 6.94 3.91
C SER A 53 6.14 5.97 5.08
N LEU A 54 5.72 4.76 4.77
CA LEU A 54 5.47 3.69 5.73
C LEU A 54 6.29 2.46 5.36
N ALA A 55 6.41 1.52 6.29
CA ALA A 55 7.26 0.34 6.12
C ALA A 55 6.86 -0.54 4.93
N ASN A 56 5.57 -0.63 4.64
CA ASN A 56 5.02 -1.40 3.52
C ASN A 56 3.54 -1.06 3.29
N GLY A 57 2.97 -1.58 2.18
CA GLY A 57 1.59 -1.34 1.80
C GLY A 57 0.54 -1.88 2.79
N SER A 58 0.82 -2.97 3.49
CA SER A 58 -0.12 -3.51 4.50
C SER A 58 -0.29 -2.54 5.67
N VAL A 59 0.82 -2.00 6.18
CA VAL A 59 0.79 -0.96 7.22
C VAL A 59 0.12 0.31 6.70
N ALA A 60 0.32 0.66 5.43
CA ALA A 60 -0.33 1.80 4.82
C ALA A 60 -1.86 1.65 4.79
N LEU A 61 -2.37 0.47 4.44
CA LEU A 61 -3.81 0.17 4.50
C LEU A 61 -4.36 0.22 5.93
N ASP A 62 -3.66 -0.37 6.89
CA ASP A 62 -4.07 -0.32 8.30
C ASP A 62 -4.24 1.11 8.80
N ILE A 63 -3.24 1.96 8.54
CA ILE A 63 -3.25 3.36 8.98
C ILE A 63 -4.30 4.16 8.21
N ALA A 64 -4.43 3.96 6.90
CA ALA A 64 -5.43 4.66 6.10
C ALA A 64 -6.86 4.39 6.61
N ILE A 65 -7.20 3.14 6.90
CA ILE A 65 -8.51 2.79 7.48
C ILE A 65 -8.66 3.40 8.88
N LYS A 66 -7.62 3.34 9.70
CA LYS A 66 -7.65 3.92 11.05
C LYS A 66 -7.92 5.43 11.04
N CYS A 67 -7.33 6.15 10.08
CA CYS A 67 -7.54 7.60 9.93
C CYS A 67 -8.97 7.99 9.50
N LEU A 68 -9.79 7.04 9.04
CA LEU A 68 -11.19 7.29 8.72
C LEU A 68 -12.09 7.36 9.96
N GLU A 69 -11.57 6.97 11.13
CA GLU A 69 -12.28 7.00 12.42
C GLU A 69 -13.69 6.38 12.37
N LEU A 70 -13.82 5.28 11.63
CA LEU A 70 -15.10 4.60 11.44
C LEU A 70 -15.57 3.98 12.76
N LYS A 71 -16.90 3.92 12.94
CA LYS A 71 -17.48 3.24 14.10
C LYS A 71 -17.09 1.77 14.10
N LYS A 72 -16.89 1.23 15.31
CA LYS A 72 -16.68 -0.20 15.48
C LYS A 72 -17.76 -1.00 14.75
N ASP A 73 -17.38 -2.10 14.15
CA ASP A 73 -18.26 -3.01 13.38
C ASP A 73 -18.83 -2.41 12.08
N SER A 74 -18.38 -1.21 11.65
CA SER A 74 -18.70 -0.71 10.31
C SER A 74 -18.21 -1.67 9.24
N GLU A 75 -18.95 -1.76 8.14
CA GLU A 75 -18.65 -2.66 7.04
C GLU A 75 -17.74 -2.00 6.01
N ILE A 76 -16.75 -2.76 5.54
CA ILE A 76 -15.85 -2.37 4.44
C ILE A 76 -15.99 -3.40 3.34
N ILE A 77 -16.41 -2.98 2.16
CA ILE A 77 -16.51 -3.86 1.01
C ILE A 77 -15.12 -4.11 0.43
N VAL A 78 -14.77 -5.39 0.30
CA VAL A 78 -13.47 -5.84 -0.22
C VAL A 78 -13.65 -6.92 -1.28
N THR A 79 -12.67 -7.09 -2.15
CA THR A 79 -12.65 -8.21 -3.10
C THR A 79 -12.03 -9.44 -2.46
N PRO A 80 -12.54 -10.67 -2.71
CA PRO A 80 -11.90 -11.90 -2.25
C PRO A 80 -10.62 -12.22 -3.03
N ARG A 81 -10.45 -11.65 -4.21
CA ARG A 81 -9.26 -11.84 -5.06
C ARG A 81 -8.28 -10.69 -4.89
N SER A 82 -7.53 -10.72 -3.80
CA SER A 82 -6.52 -9.71 -3.48
C SER A 82 -5.48 -10.30 -2.53
N TYR A 83 -4.44 -9.52 -2.25
CA TYR A 83 -3.52 -9.84 -1.17
C TYR A 83 -4.25 -9.75 0.18
N ILE A 84 -3.90 -10.64 1.09
CA ILE A 84 -4.62 -10.79 2.39
C ILE A 84 -4.73 -9.49 3.20
N SER A 85 -3.80 -8.54 3.03
CA SER A 85 -3.85 -7.27 3.74
C SER A 85 -5.10 -6.44 3.44
N SER A 86 -5.76 -6.64 2.30
CA SER A 86 -7.04 -5.99 1.99
C SER A 86 -8.14 -6.36 3.00
N VAL A 87 -8.06 -7.54 3.57
CA VAL A 87 -9.02 -8.04 4.58
C VAL A 87 -8.49 -7.82 6.00
N THR A 88 -7.21 -8.14 6.23
CA THR A 88 -6.64 -8.03 7.58
C THR A 88 -6.58 -6.60 8.08
N SER A 89 -6.39 -5.61 7.21
CA SER A 89 -6.45 -4.21 7.59
C SER A 89 -7.84 -3.77 8.09
N VAL A 90 -8.90 -4.35 7.56
CA VAL A 90 -10.27 -4.13 8.05
C VAL A 90 -10.43 -4.74 9.44
N LEU A 91 -10.02 -5.99 9.61
CA LEU A 91 -10.11 -6.72 10.89
C LEU A 91 -9.26 -6.08 11.98
N ASN A 92 -8.04 -5.66 11.67
CA ASN A 92 -7.13 -4.99 12.60
C ASN A 92 -7.71 -3.67 13.17
N ASN A 93 -8.60 -3.04 12.41
CA ASN A 93 -9.31 -1.83 12.83
C ASN A 93 -10.67 -2.11 13.49
N ASN A 94 -10.96 -3.36 13.87
CA ASN A 94 -12.23 -3.80 14.48
C ASN A 94 -13.45 -3.50 13.60
N LEU A 95 -13.30 -3.62 12.29
CA LEU A 95 -14.33 -3.44 11.29
C LEU A 95 -14.70 -4.80 10.65
N LYS A 96 -15.80 -4.85 9.89
CA LYS A 96 -16.30 -6.06 9.24
C LYS A 96 -16.00 -6.06 7.74
N PRO A 97 -15.19 -6.98 7.21
CA PRO A 97 -15.04 -7.13 5.78
C PRO A 97 -16.30 -7.77 5.17
N VAL A 98 -16.81 -7.15 4.11
CA VAL A 98 -17.92 -7.67 3.31
C VAL A 98 -17.40 -7.97 1.91
N PHE A 99 -17.51 -9.21 1.48
CA PHE A 99 -16.96 -9.61 0.18
C PHE A 99 -17.92 -9.29 -0.96
N ALA A 100 -17.45 -8.49 -1.93
CA ALA A 100 -18.09 -8.34 -3.24
C ALA A 100 -17.33 -9.17 -4.27
N ASP A 101 -18.07 -9.94 -5.06
CA ASP A 101 -17.48 -10.86 -6.03
C ASP A 101 -16.82 -10.12 -7.21
N ILE A 102 -16.02 -10.86 -7.95
CA ILE A 102 -15.29 -10.37 -9.14
C ILE A 102 -16.07 -10.74 -10.41
N ASP A 103 -15.82 -10.00 -11.48
CA ASP A 103 -16.18 -10.40 -12.83
C ASP A 103 -15.29 -11.54 -13.32
N LEU A 104 -15.87 -12.54 -13.96
CA LEU A 104 -15.16 -13.74 -14.43
C LEU A 104 -14.14 -13.46 -15.53
N ASN A 105 -14.35 -12.44 -16.36
CA ASN A 105 -13.51 -12.13 -17.51
C ASN A 105 -12.35 -11.21 -17.10
N SER A 106 -12.67 -10.07 -16.48
CA SER A 106 -11.68 -9.08 -16.06
C SER A 106 -10.95 -9.49 -14.78
N GLN A 107 -11.55 -10.38 -13.98
CA GLN A 107 -11.05 -10.82 -12.68
C GLN A 107 -10.92 -9.68 -11.65
N ASN A 108 -11.60 -8.57 -11.89
CA ASN A 108 -11.63 -7.41 -10.99
C ASN A 108 -12.97 -7.32 -10.26
N ILE A 109 -12.99 -6.61 -9.13
CA ILE A 109 -14.22 -6.27 -8.44
C ILE A 109 -15.08 -5.38 -9.34
N GLU A 110 -16.39 -5.61 -9.35
CA GLU A 110 -17.34 -4.95 -10.24
C GLU A 110 -18.31 -4.05 -9.47
N ALA A 111 -18.67 -2.91 -10.07
CA ALA A 111 -19.56 -1.94 -9.42
C ALA A 111 -20.92 -2.52 -9.05
N ASP A 112 -21.49 -3.39 -9.89
CA ASP A 112 -22.79 -4.01 -9.63
C ASP A 112 -22.71 -5.04 -8.49
N ASN A 113 -21.59 -5.73 -8.33
CA ASN A 113 -21.36 -6.61 -7.20
C ASN A 113 -21.14 -5.82 -5.89
N ILE A 114 -20.53 -4.66 -5.97
CA ILE A 114 -20.41 -3.74 -4.83
C ILE A 114 -21.79 -3.23 -4.42
N LYS A 115 -22.61 -2.74 -5.37
CA LYS A 115 -23.96 -2.23 -5.09
C LYS A 115 -24.84 -3.22 -4.34
N LYS A 116 -24.75 -4.53 -4.67
CA LYS A 116 -25.50 -5.60 -3.99
C LYS A 116 -25.11 -5.78 -2.51
N LYS A 117 -23.98 -5.21 -2.09
CA LYS A 117 -23.43 -5.35 -0.72
C LYS A 117 -23.58 -4.07 0.11
N ILE A 118 -24.07 -2.99 -0.48
CA ILE A 118 -24.38 -1.76 0.25
C ILE A 118 -25.68 -1.97 1.02
N THR A 119 -25.64 -1.78 2.35
CA THR A 119 -26.78 -1.90 3.28
C THR A 119 -27.28 -0.52 3.72
#